data_7d9c5cc4be522c94289b006e28394de3
#
_entry.id   7d9c5cc4be522c94289b006e28394de3
#
_cell.length_a   1.000
_cell.length_b   1.000
_cell.length_c   1.000
_cell.angle_alpha   90.00
_cell.angle_beta   90.00
_cell.angle_gamma   90.00
#
_symmetry.space_group_name_H-M   'P 1'
#
loop_
_entity.id
_entity.type
_entity.pdbx_description
1 polymer ?
#
loop_
_entity_poly.entity_id
_entity_poly.type
_entity_poly.pdbx_seq_one_letter_code
_entity_poly.pdbx_strand_id
1 'polypeptide(L)'
;MNKELKNNPFKVHGIEHFSPSMINTFVNDPVLFILKYVYKHKGYSNSSAVRGHTVEKVLNQYLDNKQLITEDEIKGLFTSMVSDAQYNCDKDELKSDKYSKELGLLNDYYNVGVDFLSADDWFFAKPTGYQNQIIINDDDFPIPIMGYIDFIFDDKIVDLKTSGKMPSKLTENIYRQMAIY
;
A
#
# COMPACT_ATOMS: atom_id res chain seq x y z
N MET A 1 -15.68 -16.57 -28.74
CA MET A 1 -15.44 -15.67 -29.90
C MET A 1 -15.41 -14.25 -29.38
N ASN A 2 -14.20 -13.82 -28.96
CA ASN A 2 -13.98 -12.50 -28.34
C ASN A 2 -14.26 -11.41 -29.38
N LYS A 3 -15.40 -10.74 -29.26
CA LYS A 3 -15.49 -9.39 -29.80
C LYS A 3 -14.49 -8.56 -29.01
N GLU A 4 -13.33 -8.30 -29.60
CA GLU A 4 -12.45 -7.23 -29.14
C GLU A 4 -13.33 -6.04 -28.80
N LEU A 5 -13.34 -5.66 -27.53
CA LEU A 5 -13.93 -4.43 -27.07
C LEU A 5 -13.12 -3.29 -27.69
N LYS A 6 -13.40 -2.97 -28.97
CA LYS A 6 -12.74 -1.90 -29.73
C LYS A 6 -12.85 -0.53 -29.05
N ASN A 7 -13.70 -0.41 -27.99
CA ASN A 7 -13.88 0.78 -27.19
C ASN A 7 -14.07 0.41 -25.71
N ASN A 8 -13.07 -0.24 -25.10
CA ASN A 8 -13.09 -0.41 -23.66
C ASN A 8 -13.00 0.98 -22.99
N PRO A 9 -14.05 1.45 -22.29
CA PRO A 9 -14.10 2.81 -21.74
C PRO A 9 -12.99 3.09 -20.74
N PHE A 10 -12.49 2.06 -20.05
CA PHE A 10 -11.40 2.20 -19.10
C PHE A 10 -10.07 2.49 -19.81
N LYS A 11 -9.78 1.76 -20.90
CA LYS A 11 -8.56 1.96 -21.69
C LYS A 11 -8.52 3.33 -22.37
N VAL A 12 -9.67 3.86 -22.80
CA VAL A 12 -9.77 5.23 -23.37
C VAL A 12 -9.29 6.28 -22.35
N HIS A 13 -9.50 6.03 -21.06
CA HIS A 13 -9.05 6.90 -19.97
C HIS A 13 -7.70 6.51 -19.38
N GLY A 14 -6.97 5.58 -20.02
CA GLY A 14 -5.68 5.09 -19.54
C GLY A 14 -5.80 4.33 -18.22
N ILE A 15 -6.90 3.60 -18.00
CA ILE A 15 -7.10 2.70 -16.89
C ILE A 15 -6.91 1.29 -17.44
N GLU A 16 -5.75 0.70 -17.18
CA GLU A 16 -5.36 -0.60 -17.74
C GLU A 16 -5.67 -1.79 -16.82
N HIS A 17 -5.88 -1.52 -15.54
CA HIS A 17 -6.25 -2.50 -14.51
C HIS A 17 -7.02 -1.83 -13.39
N PHE A 18 -7.74 -2.62 -12.60
CA PHE A 18 -8.26 -2.20 -11.30
C PHE A 18 -7.31 -2.63 -10.20
N SER A 19 -7.03 -1.76 -9.24
CA SER A 19 -6.41 -2.16 -7.98
C SER A 19 -7.46 -2.25 -6.86
N PRO A 20 -7.21 -2.99 -5.77
CA PRO A 20 -8.11 -2.99 -4.60
C PRO A 20 -8.43 -1.59 -4.09
N SER A 21 -7.43 -0.69 -4.08
CA SER A 21 -7.63 0.71 -3.67
C SER A 21 -8.51 1.50 -4.65
N MET A 22 -8.41 1.23 -5.96
CA MET A 22 -9.31 1.83 -6.96
C MET A 22 -10.75 1.38 -6.77
N ILE A 23 -10.96 0.08 -6.55
CA ILE A 23 -12.27 -0.51 -6.29
C ILE A 23 -12.87 0.11 -5.00
N ASN A 24 -12.09 0.18 -3.94
CA ASN A 24 -12.50 0.84 -2.70
C ASN A 24 -12.86 2.32 -2.91
N THR A 25 -12.08 3.05 -3.71
CA THR A 25 -12.38 4.44 -4.02
C THR A 25 -13.72 4.55 -4.78
N PHE A 26 -13.95 3.69 -5.77
CA PHE A 26 -15.20 3.69 -6.54
C PHE A 26 -16.42 3.39 -5.67
N VAL A 27 -16.33 2.38 -4.82
CA VAL A 27 -17.45 1.98 -3.95
C VAL A 27 -17.78 3.05 -2.91
N ASN A 28 -16.75 3.69 -2.33
CA ASN A 28 -16.96 4.67 -1.27
C ASN A 28 -17.30 6.07 -1.80
N ASP A 29 -16.69 6.47 -2.91
CA ASP A 29 -16.85 7.79 -3.53
C ASP A 29 -16.61 7.71 -5.04
N PRO A 30 -17.66 7.43 -5.84
CA PRO A 30 -17.56 7.36 -7.29
C PRO A 30 -17.10 8.68 -7.95
N VAL A 31 -17.40 9.83 -7.34
CA VAL A 31 -16.98 11.14 -7.85
C VAL A 31 -15.47 11.29 -7.70
N LEU A 32 -14.94 10.93 -6.53
CA LEU A 32 -13.50 10.93 -6.29
C LEU A 32 -12.79 9.95 -7.22
N PHE A 33 -13.37 8.78 -7.52
CA PHE A 33 -12.84 7.85 -8.50
C PHE A 33 -12.69 8.50 -9.88
N ILE A 34 -13.72 9.16 -10.37
CA ILE A 34 -13.70 9.85 -11.65
C ILE A 34 -12.62 10.94 -11.67
N LEU A 35 -12.57 11.78 -10.64
CA LEU A 35 -11.57 12.84 -10.53
C LEU A 35 -10.14 12.27 -10.53
N LYS A 36 -9.90 11.23 -9.73
CA LYS A 36 -8.57 10.68 -9.52
C LYS A 36 -8.07 9.83 -10.69
N TYR A 37 -8.93 8.97 -11.24
CA TYR A 37 -8.50 7.95 -12.20
C TYR A 37 -8.87 8.28 -13.65
N VAL A 38 -9.98 8.98 -13.90
CA VAL A 38 -10.39 9.39 -15.24
C VAL A 38 -9.74 10.74 -15.60
N TYR A 39 -9.91 11.75 -14.76
CA TYR A 39 -9.33 13.08 -14.99
C TYR A 39 -7.88 13.22 -14.48
N LYS A 40 -7.32 12.17 -13.87
CA LYS A 40 -5.93 12.15 -13.33
C LYS A 40 -5.65 13.25 -12.30
N HIS A 41 -6.70 13.73 -11.63
CA HIS A 41 -6.61 14.75 -10.59
C HIS A 41 -6.21 14.10 -9.27
N LYS A 42 -4.92 13.97 -9.02
CA LYS A 42 -4.39 13.42 -7.77
C LYS A 42 -4.35 14.54 -6.75
N GLY A 43 -5.09 14.38 -5.64
CA GLY A 43 -4.91 15.22 -4.45
C GLY A 43 -3.51 15.03 -3.84
N TYR A 44 -3.17 15.92 -2.92
CA TYR A 44 -1.92 15.77 -2.17
C TYR A 44 -1.95 14.54 -1.26
N SER A 45 -0.84 13.83 -1.22
CA SER A 45 -0.56 12.85 -0.16
C SER A 45 -0.14 13.55 1.12
N ASN A 46 -0.17 12.84 2.22
CA ASN A 46 0.28 13.35 3.51
C ASN A 46 1.29 12.39 4.15
N SER A 47 1.98 12.86 5.17
CA SER A 47 3.00 12.11 5.90
C SER A 47 2.53 10.74 6.41
N SER A 48 1.27 10.59 6.82
CA SER A 48 0.76 9.27 7.25
C SER A 48 0.68 8.25 6.10
N ALA A 49 0.39 8.69 4.88
CA ALA A 49 0.41 7.81 3.72
C ALA A 49 1.85 7.39 3.37
N VAL A 50 2.78 8.36 3.41
CA VAL A 50 4.21 8.10 3.16
C VAL A 50 4.81 7.21 4.25
N ARG A 51 4.39 7.35 5.52
CA ARG A 51 4.80 6.45 6.61
C ARG A 51 4.56 4.98 6.26
N GLY A 52 3.38 4.65 5.76
CA GLY A 52 3.07 3.26 5.37
C GLY A 52 4.10 2.71 4.39
N HIS A 53 4.36 3.43 3.31
CA HIS A 53 5.35 3.04 2.31
C HIS A 53 6.79 3.01 2.86
N THR A 54 7.13 3.92 3.78
CA THR A 54 8.46 3.91 4.42
C THR A 54 8.66 2.64 5.23
N VAL A 55 7.71 2.33 6.13
CA VAL A 55 7.78 1.13 6.98
C VAL A 55 7.85 -0.14 6.14
N GLU A 56 7.00 -0.26 5.14
CA GLU A 56 7.03 -1.38 4.19
C GLU A 56 8.40 -1.52 3.52
N LYS A 57 8.96 -0.43 3.02
CA LYS A 57 10.25 -0.43 2.33
C LYS A 57 11.41 -0.85 3.24
N VAL A 58 11.47 -0.35 4.47
CA VAL A 58 12.54 -0.73 5.41
C VAL A 58 12.37 -2.17 5.93
N LEU A 59 11.14 -2.68 6.05
CA LEU A 59 10.91 -4.09 6.37
C LEU A 59 11.35 -5.02 5.24
N ASN A 60 11.12 -4.64 3.99
CA ASN A 60 11.61 -5.38 2.83
C ASN A 60 13.15 -5.38 2.78
N GLN A 61 13.79 -4.24 3.05
CA GLN A 61 15.25 -4.17 3.17
C GLN A 61 15.79 -5.05 4.30
N TYR A 62 15.09 -5.10 5.44
CA TYR A 62 15.43 -6.02 6.54
C TYR A 62 15.34 -7.49 6.10
N LEU A 63 14.29 -7.86 5.38
CA LEU A 63 14.13 -9.23 4.86
C LEU A 63 15.22 -9.61 3.86
N ASP A 64 15.62 -8.68 2.99
CA ASP A 64 16.68 -8.90 2.00
C ASP A 64 18.06 -9.07 2.65
N ASN A 65 18.42 -8.15 3.51
CA ASN A 65 19.79 -8.01 4.02
C ASN A 65 20.01 -8.74 5.34
N LYS A 66 18.94 -9.08 6.07
CA LYS A 66 18.97 -9.61 7.44
C LYS A 66 19.73 -8.71 8.43
N GLN A 67 19.72 -7.39 8.15
CA GLN A 67 20.36 -6.38 8.97
C GLN A 67 19.32 -5.36 9.43
N LEU A 68 19.41 -5.01 10.71
CA LEU A 68 18.57 -3.95 11.27
C LEU A 68 18.91 -2.60 10.63
N ILE A 69 17.87 -1.84 10.31
CA ILE A 69 17.97 -0.49 9.79
C ILE A 69 17.96 0.47 11.01
N THR A 70 18.87 1.43 11.01
CA THR A 70 18.94 2.40 12.11
C THR A 70 17.80 3.41 12.05
N GLU A 71 17.46 3.98 13.19
CA GLU A 71 16.42 5.01 13.28
C GLU A 71 16.71 6.21 12.37
N ASP A 72 17.97 6.62 12.27
CA ASP A 72 18.38 7.75 11.41
C ASP A 72 18.20 7.43 9.93
N GLU A 73 18.49 6.21 9.50
CA GLU A 73 18.25 5.76 8.12
C GLU A 73 16.76 5.73 7.80
N ILE A 74 15.93 5.24 8.71
CA ILE A 74 14.47 5.22 8.55
C ILE A 74 13.92 6.64 8.43
N LYS A 75 14.34 7.55 9.32
CA LYS A 75 13.94 8.97 9.30
C LYS A 75 14.43 9.69 8.05
N GLY A 76 15.66 9.40 7.62
CA GLY A 76 16.23 9.93 6.38
C GLY A 76 15.44 9.50 5.14
N LEU A 77 15.10 8.21 5.06
CA LEU A 77 14.27 7.68 3.99
C LEU A 77 12.88 8.34 3.96
N PHE A 78 12.20 8.41 5.10
CA PHE A 78 10.89 9.04 5.22
C PHE A 78 10.90 10.48 4.76
N THR A 79 11.87 11.29 5.23
CA THR A 79 12.02 12.69 4.84
C THR A 79 12.25 12.83 3.33
N SER A 80 13.10 11.97 2.77
CA SER A 80 13.34 11.91 1.33
C SER A 80 12.05 11.60 0.55
N MET A 81 11.28 10.61 1.01
CA MET A 81 10.02 10.22 0.36
C MET A 81 8.95 11.31 0.44
N VAL A 82 8.82 12.02 1.57
CA VAL A 82 7.90 13.16 1.70
C VAL A 82 8.27 14.28 0.73
N SER A 83 9.57 14.45 0.45
CA SER A 83 10.08 15.46 -0.48
C SER A 83 10.02 15.05 -1.94
N ASP A 84 9.82 13.75 -2.22
CA ASP A 84 9.82 13.21 -3.58
C ASP A 84 8.49 13.50 -4.29
N ALA A 85 8.60 14.05 -5.51
CA ALA A 85 7.45 14.42 -6.34
C ALA A 85 6.51 13.24 -6.66
N GLN A 86 7.00 12.00 -6.65
CA GLN A 86 6.16 10.80 -6.89
C GLN A 86 5.09 10.62 -5.81
N TYR A 87 5.35 11.04 -4.57
CA TYR A 87 4.37 10.96 -3.47
C TYR A 87 3.40 12.15 -3.46
N ASN A 88 3.67 13.19 -4.25
CA ASN A 88 2.81 14.36 -4.38
C ASN A 88 2.36 14.94 -3.03
N CYS A 89 3.29 15.09 -2.09
CA CYS A 89 3.00 15.78 -0.84
C CYS A 89 2.90 17.28 -1.02
N ASP A 90 2.14 17.95 -0.14
CA ASP A 90 2.11 19.40 -0.10
C ASP A 90 3.50 19.96 0.21
N LYS A 91 3.84 21.14 -0.34
CA LYS A 91 5.15 21.77 -0.15
C LYS A 91 5.49 22.08 1.32
N ASP A 92 4.47 22.28 2.14
CA ASP A 92 4.61 22.57 3.56
C ASP A 92 4.45 21.33 4.46
N GLU A 93 4.27 20.11 3.88
CA GLU A 93 4.08 18.88 4.66
C GLU A 93 5.24 18.66 5.65
N LEU A 94 6.49 18.91 5.25
CA LEU A 94 7.67 18.79 6.14
C LEU A 94 7.65 19.70 7.37
N LYS A 95 6.86 20.76 7.33
CA LYS A 95 6.69 21.70 8.44
C LYS A 95 5.46 21.42 9.28
N SER A 96 4.66 20.41 8.91
CA SER A 96 3.42 20.12 9.60
C SER A 96 3.65 19.38 10.92
N ASP A 97 2.78 19.63 11.90
CA ASP A 97 2.76 18.88 13.16
C ASP A 97 2.53 17.38 12.90
N LYS A 98 1.80 17.07 11.83
CA LYS A 98 1.55 15.69 11.42
C LYS A 98 2.83 15.01 10.99
N TYR A 99 3.65 15.64 10.16
CA TYR A 99 4.95 15.12 9.78
C TYR A 99 5.84 14.86 11.00
N SER A 100 5.93 15.81 11.91
CA SER A 100 6.74 15.69 13.13
C SER A 100 6.29 14.51 14.00
N LYS A 101 4.97 14.32 14.13
CA LYS A 101 4.39 13.19 14.83
C LYS A 101 4.72 11.85 14.16
N GLU A 102 4.52 11.76 12.85
CA GLU A 102 4.81 10.53 12.10
C GLU A 102 6.30 10.18 12.13
N LEU A 103 7.18 11.17 12.02
CA LEU A 103 8.62 11.00 12.14
C LEU A 103 9.03 10.39 13.49
N GLY A 104 8.37 10.81 14.58
CA GLY A 104 8.64 10.28 15.92
C GLY A 104 8.17 8.85 16.15
N LEU A 105 7.22 8.36 15.35
CA LEU A 105 6.62 7.01 15.50
C LEU A 105 7.22 5.97 14.56
N LEU A 106 8.02 6.37 13.57
CA LEU A 106 8.51 5.45 12.53
C LEU A 106 9.27 4.25 13.08
N ASN A 107 10.15 4.49 14.04
CA ASN A 107 10.98 3.45 14.62
C ASN A 107 10.14 2.42 15.40
N ASP A 108 9.07 2.86 16.05
CA ASP A 108 8.15 1.95 16.76
C ASP A 108 7.43 1.03 15.77
N TYR A 109 6.93 1.57 14.65
CA TYR A 109 6.30 0.76 13.60
C TYR A 109 7.28 -0.23 12.97
N TYR A 110 8.52 0.20 12.73
CA TYR A 110 9.56 -0.66 12.20
C TYR A 110 9.89 -1.81 13.15
N ASN A 111 10.13 -1.51 14.43
CA ASN A 111 10.46 -2.51 15.43
C ASN A 111 9.34 -3.56 15.59
N VAL A 112 8.08 -3.13 15.67
CA VAL A 112 6.94 -4.06 15.72
C VAL A 112 6.89 -4.96 14.47
N GLY A 113 7.20 -4.40 13.30
CA GLY A 113 7.28 -5.18 12.06
C GLY A 113 8.44 -6.18 12.06
N VAL A 114 9.61 -5.78 12.56
CA VAL A 114 10.77 -6.68 12.72
C VAL A 114 10.47 -7.80 13.71
N ASP A 115 9.88 -7.48 14.86
CA ASP A 115 9.49 -8.48 15.86
C ASP A 115 8.52 -9.50 15.27
N PHE A 116 7.51 -9.03 14.52
CA PHE A 116 6.57 -9.91 13.80
C PHE A 116 7.29 -10.83 12.80
N LEU A 117 8.19 -10.27 11.98
CA LEU A 117 8.89 -11.02 10.93
C LEU A 117 10.00 -11.92 11.47
N SER A 118 10.47 -11.67 12.70
CA SER A 118 11.57 -12.43 13.36
C SER A 118 11.06 -13.49 14.32
N ALA A 119 9.77 -13.52 14.64
CA ALA A 119 9.20 -14.49 15.56
C ALA A 119 9.43 -15.92 15.07
N ASP A 120 9.93 -16.77 15.96
CA ASP A 120 10.18 -18.20 15.68
C ASP A 120 8.92 -19.08 15.85
N ASP A 121 7.80 -18.47 16.20
CA ASP A 121 6.51 -19.14 16.33
C ASP A 121 6.02 -19.64 14.96
N TRP A 122 5.43 -20.83 14.91
CA TRP A 122 4.82 -21.38 13.70
C TRP A 122 3.78 -20.46 13.06
N PHE A 123 3.11 -19.66 13.89
CA PHE A 123 2.13 -18.68 13.44
C PHE A 123 2.78 -17.55 12.64
N PHE A 124 4.03 -17.23 12.95
CA PHE A 124 4.83 -16.20 12.33
C PHE A 124 6.04 -16.78 11.57
N ALA A 125 5.85 -17.93 10.92
CA ALA A 125 6.85 -18.47 10.01
C ALA A 125 7.36 -17.39 9.05
N LYS A 126 8.61 -17.52 8.61
CA LYS A 126 9.19 -16.55 7.66
C LYS A 126 8.36 -16.48 6.38
N PRO A 127 8.12 -15.27 5.85
CA PRO A 127 7.41 -15.16 4.57
C PRO A 127 8.20 -15.86 3.46
N THR A 128 7.50 -16.57 2.59
CA THR A 128 8.04 -17.21 1.38
C THR A 128 8.09 -16.24 0.21
N GLY A 129 7.38 -15.11 0.31
CA GLY A 129 7.41 -14.01 -0.65
C GLY A 129 6.91 -12.71 -0.03
N TYR A 130 7.31 -11.59 -0.64
CA TYR A 130 6.84 -10.26 -0.26
C TYR A 130 6.74 -9.37 -1.50
N GLN A 131 5.84 -8.38 -1.45
CA GLN A 131 5.50 -7.51 -2.58
C GLN A 131 5.17 -8.28 -3.87
N ASN A 132 4.49 -9.41 -3.71
CA ASN A 132 4.14 -10.26 -4.84
C ASN A 132 2.97 -9.66 -5.61
N GLN A 133 3.22 -9.38 -6.90
CA GLN A 133 2.16 -8.95 -7.80
C GLN A 133 1.21 -10.11 -8.09
N ILE A 134 -0.09 -9.83 -7.97
CA ILE A 134 -1.15 -10.70 -8.47
C ILE A 134 -1.86 -10.03 -9.64
N ILE A 135 -2.25 -10.82 -10.63
CA ILE A 135 -3.05 -10.37 -11.77
C ILE A 135 -4.19 -11.38 -11.95
N ILE A 136 -5.41 -10.91 -11.81
CA ILE A 136 -6.63 -11.70 -12.02
C ILE A 136 -7.22 -11.28 -13.35
N ASN A 137 -7.25 -12.22 -14.29
CA ASN A 137 -7.93 -12.08 -15.58
C ASN A 137 -9.18 -12.94 -15.52
N ASP A 138 -10.33 -12.32 -15.64
CA ASP A 138 -11.62 -12.98 -15.64
C ASP A 138 -12.49 -12.34 -16.71
N ASP A 139 -13.27 -13.14 -17.43
CA ASP A 139 -14.12 -12.69 -18.54
C ASP A 139 -15.26 -11.75 -18.06
N ASP A 140 -15.60 -11.79 -16.78
CA ASP A 140 -16.60 -10.91 -16.17
C ASP A 140 -16.07 -9.49 -15.92
N PHE A 141 -14.74 -9.29 -15.99
CA PHE A 141 -14.12 -7.97 -15.81
C PHE A 141 -13.63 -7.38 -17.15
N PRO A 142 -13.93 -6.10 -17.44
CA PRO A 142 -13.53 -5.45 -18.68
C PRO A 142 -12.01 -5.20 -18.77
N ILE A 143 -11.31 -5.20 -17.63
CA ILE A 143 -9.86 -5.08 -17.49
C ILE A 143 -9.41 -5.91 -16.29
N PRO A 144 -8.14 -6.37 -16.25
CA PRO A 144 -7.65 -7.19 -15.14
C PRO A 144 -7.70 -6.48 -13.80
N ILE A 145 -7.79 -7.24 -12.73
CA ILE A 145 -7.52 -6.76 -11.38
C ILE A 145 -6.05 -7.02 -11.07
N MET A 146 -5.33 -6.01 -10.59
CA MET A 146 -3.92 -6.11 -10.21
C MET A 146 -3.71 -5.57 -8.80
N GLY A 147 -2.97 -6.32 -8.00
CA GLY A 147 -2.61 -5.93 -6.63
C GLY A 147 -1.23 -6.42 -6.26
N TYR A 148 -0.78 -6.01 -5.08
CA TYR A 148 0.45 -6.47 -4.47
C TYR A 148 0.15 -6.98 -3.08
N ILE A 149 0.59 -8.20 -2.78
CA ILE A 149 0.48 -8.82 -1.46
C ILE A 149 1.75 -8.48 -0.69
N ASP A 150 1.61 -7.89 0.49
CA ASP A 150 2.77 -7.44 1.27
C ASP A 150 3.63 -8.63 1.70
N PHE A 151 3.03 -9.68 2.29
CA PHE A 151 3.74 -10.89 2.67
C PHE A 151 2.94 -12.15 2.36
N ILE A 152 3.63 -13.15 1.82
CA ILE A 152 3.09 -14.51 1.58
C ILE A 152 3.79 -15.49 2.50
N PHE A 153 3.03 -16.32 3.16
CA PHE A 153 3.46 -17.47 3.94
C PHE A 153 2.89 -18.74 3.30
N ASP A 154 3.34 -19.91 3.72
CA ASP A 154 2.91 -21.19 3.13
C ASP A 154 1.38 -21.40 3.24
N ASP A 155 0.76 -20.89 4.29
CA ASP A 155 -0.65 -21.12 4.65
C ASP A 155 -1.51 -19.86 4.69
N LYS A 156 -0.91 -18.67 4.49
CA LYS A 156 -1.63 -17.39 4.63
C LYS A 156 -0.96 -16.27 3.87
N ILE A 157 -1.74 -15.22 3.65
CA ILE A 157 -1.27 -13.91 3.20
C ILE A 157 -1.45 -12.88 4.32
N VAL A 158 -0.56 -11.91 4.38
CA VAL A 158 -0.60 -10.84 5.37
C VAL A 158 -0.45 -9.50 4.66
N ASP A 159 -1.33 -8.56 5.00
CA ASP A 159 -1.32 -7.20 4.50
C ASP A 159 -0.96 -6.24 5.64
N LEU A 160 0.07 -5.44 5.43
CA LEU A 160 0.62 -4.53 6.43
C LEU A 160 -0.22 -3.26 6.54
N LYS A 161 -0.70 -2.96 7.72
CA LYS A 161 -1.40 -1.70 7.99
C LYS A 161 -0.73 -0.93 9.13
N THR A 162 -0.13 0.19 8.81
CA THR A 162 0.40 1.12 9.82
C THR A 162 -0.73 2.00 10.33
N SER A 163 -1.14 1.80 11.58
CA SER A 163 -2.22 2.57 12.20
C SER A 163 -1.86 2.93 13.63
N GLY A 164 -2.18 4.16 14.05
CA GLY A 164 -1.97 4.61 15.43
C GLY A 164 -2.92 3.97 16.45
N LYS A 165 -3.93 3.22 15.99
CA LYS A 165 -4.87 2.48 16.85
C LYS A 165 -5.24 1.17 16.17
N MET A 166 -5.24 0.09 16.95
CA MET A 166 -5.81 -1.17 16.50
C MET A 166 -7.32 -0.98 16.24
N PRO A 167 -7.81 -1.26 15.04
CA PRO A 167 -9.24 -1.16 14.78
C PRO A 167 -9.99 -2.25 15.55
N SER A 168 -11.13 -1.91 16.15
CA SER A 168 -11.99 -2.87 16.85
C SER A 168 -12.69 -3.85 15.89
N LYS A 169 -12.81 -3.47 14.63
CA LYS A 169 -13.38 -4.27 13.54
C LYS A 169 -12.62 -3.98 12.26
N LEU A 170 -12.46 -4.99 11.40
CA LEU A 170 -11.97 -4.77 10.05
C LEU A 170 -12.98 -3.92 9.28
N THR A 171 -12.48 -2.98 8.50
CA THR A 171 -13.32 -2.14 7.65
C THR A 171 -13.72 -2.90 6.38
N GLU A 172 -14.85 -2.51 5.77
CA GLU A 172 -15.29 -3.05 4.47
C GLU A 172 -14.20 -2.93 3.39
N ASN A 173 -13.38 -1.89 3.45
CA ASN A 173 -12.26 -1.71 2.53
C ASN A 173 -11.21 -2.81 2.67
N ILE A 174 -10.91 -3.21 3.90
CA ILE A 174 -9.95 -4.30 4.18
C ILE A 174 -10.57 -5.64 3.74
N TYR A 175 -11.85 -5.88 4.06
CA TYR A 175 -12.53 -7.10 3.60
C TYR A 175 -12.51 -7.24 2.09
N ARG A 176 -12.83 -6.17 1.33
CA ARG A 176 -12.78 -6.19 -0.14
C ARG A 176 -11.37 -6.45 -0.66
N GLN A 177 -10.36 -5.84 -0.06
CA GLN A 177 -8.96 -6.06 -0.44
C GLN A 177 -8.56 -7.52 -0.23
N MET A 178 -8.85 -8.09 0.94
CA MET A 178 -8.52 -9.49 1.26
C MET A 178 -9.31 -10.50 0.43
N ALA A 179 -10.52 -10.15 0.00
CA ALA A 179 -11.32 -11.00 -0.89
C ALA A 179 -10.80 -11.04 -2.33
N ILE A 180 -9.96 -10.06 -2.72
CA ILE A 180 -9.30 -10.02 -4.03
C ILE A 180 -8.00 -10.85 -4.01
N TYR A 181 -7.32 -10.91 -2.88
CA TYR A 181 -6.07 -11.66 -2.70
C TYR A 181 -6.32 -13.16 -2.45
#